data_e63ff5e33bca0ad418d9174fb0f4a965
#
_entry.id   e63ff5e33bca0ad418d9174fb0f4a965
#
_cell.length_a   1.000
_cell.length_b   1.000
_cell.length_c   1.000
_cell.angle_alpha   90.00
_cell.angle_beta   90.00
_cell.angle_gamma   90.00
#
_symmetry.space_group_name_H-M   'P 1'
#
loop_
_entity.id
_entity.type
_entity.pdbx_description
1 polymer ?
#
loop_
_entity_poly.entity_id
_entity_poly.type
_entity_poly.pdbx_seq_one_letter_code
_entity_poly.pdbx_strand_id
1 'polypeptide(L)'
;YKLKFITPGVIDFICTSLIAVILTIKLFLLINQFEKQQIKKGRDITSARIMSRIIKITIIVVLVLLYGEHFGMSLSGLLTFGGIGGLAVGMAGKDILSNFFSGIMLYFDRPFSIGDWIRSPDRNIEGTVSEIGWRITKITTFDNRPLYVPNSLFSSISVENPGRMTNRRITTTIGLRYEDAAKVGVIVEAVREMLKNHPAIDQRQTLLVYFNQFADSSLNIMVYCFTKTTVWAEWLAAQQDVYLKIIDIVQSHGADFAFPSQTLYMDNITPPDQGR
;
A
#
# COMPACT_ATOMS: atom_id res chain seq x y z
N TYR A 1 45.44 43.86 50.38
CA TYR A 1 44.55 43.99 49.25
C TYR A 1 43.77 42.66 49.05
N LYS A 2 42.55 42.53 49.64
CA LYS A 2 41.64 41.38 49.35
C LYS A 2 41.04 41.57 47.97
N LEU A 3 41.33 40.66 47.06
CA LEU A 3 40.65 40.52 45.77
C LEU A 3 39.16 40.18 46.02
N LYS A 4 38.30 41.21 46.15
CA LYS A 4 36.86 41.16 46.41
C LYS A 4 36.03 40.86 45.14
N PHE A 5 36.65 40.39 44.05
CA PHE A 5 36.01 40.23 42.76
C PHE A 5 35.56 38.82 42.40
N ILE A 6 35.82 37.80 43.23
CA ILE A 6 35.46 36.45 42.90
C ILE A 6 34.49 35.95 43.95
N THR A 7 33.19 36.07 43.67
CA THR A 7 32.14 35.40 44.43
C THR A 7 32.11 33.92 44.07
N PRO A 8 31.74 33.01 44.99
CA PRO A 8 31.64 31.56 44.71
C PRO A 8 30.81 31.26 43.44
N GLY A 9 29.74 31.98 43.17
CA GLY A 9 28.91 31.80 41.98
C GLY A 9 29.63 32.12 40.63
N VAL A 10 30.61 33.06 40.65
CA VAL A 10 31.40 33.34 39.44
C VAL A 10 32.39 32.21 39.16
N ILE A 11 32.96 31.59 40.21
CA ILE A 11 33.86 30.45 40.04
C ILE A 11 33.06 29.24 39.47
N ASP A 12 31.88 28.95 40.03
CA ASP A 12 31.03 27.86 39.56
C ASP A 12 30.58 28.07 38.13
N PHE A 13 30.24 29.31 37.75
CA PHE A 13 29.90 29.63 36.36
C PHE A 13 31.09 29.43 35.41
N ILE A 14 32.28 29.89 35.78
CA ILE A 14 33.48 29.71 34.96
C ILE A 14 33.80 28.20 34.78
N CYS A 15 33.76 27.46 35.89
CA CYS A 15 34.05 26.01 35.86
C CYS A 15 33.03 25.25 35.03
N THR A 16 31.74 25.50 35.19
CA THR A 16 30.67 24.84 34.40
C THR A 16 30.75 25.23 32.92
N SER A 17 31.04 26.49 32.61
CA SER A 17 31.22 26.94 31.22
C SER A 17 32.44 26.31 30.57
N LEU A 18 33.57 26.17 31.28
CA LEU A 18 34.78 25.49 30.82
C LEU A 18 34.52 24.01 30.53
N ILE A 19 33.83 23.34 31.44
CA ILE A 19 33.42 21.94 31.24
C ILE A 19 32.52 21.79 30.02
N ALA A 20 31.52 22.66 29.85
CA ALA A 20 30.62 22.64 28.71
C ALA A 20 31.36 22.88 27.38
N VAL A 21 32.29 23.80 27.32
CA VAL A 21 33.13 24.05 26.15
C VAL A 21 33.98 22.84 25.80
N ILE A 22 34.66 22.25 26.82
CA ILE A 22 35.49 21.05 26.62
C ILE A 22 34.61 19.88 26.09
N LEU A 23 33.44 19.65 26.69
CA LEU A 23 32.49 18.61 26.25
C LEU A 23 32.04 18.86 24.82
N THR A 24 31.71 20.09 24.47
CA THR A 24 31.28 20.47 23.12
C THR A 24 32.38 20.23 22.08
N ILE A 25 33.63 20.61 22.40
CA ILE A 25 34.78 20.34 21.52
C ILE A 25 34.96 18.83 21.32
N LYS A 26 34.93 18.06 22.42
CA LYS A 26 35.04 16.59 22.34
C LYS A 26 33.91 15.97 21.52
N LEU A 27 32.68 16.45 21.69
CA LEU A 27 31.51 15.99 20.93
C LEU A 27 31.66 16.34 19.43
N PHE A 28 32.16 17.52 19.11
CA PHE A 28 32.42 17.91 17.72
C PHE A 28 33.52 17.06 17.07
N LEU A 29 34.55 16.70 17.85
CA LEU A 29 35.59 15.79 17.35
C LEU A 29 35.03 14.39 17.08
N LEU A 30 34.18 13.86 17.99
CA LEU A 30 33.49 12.58 17.78
C LEU A 30 32.59 12.61 16.54
N ILE A 31 31.83 13.68 16.35
CA ILE A 31 30.99 13.86 15.15
C ILE A 31 31.84 13.88 13.89
N ASN A 32 32.98 14.56 13.88
CA ASN A 32 33.91 14.58 12.75
C ASN A 32 34.52 13.20 12.48
N GLN A 33 34.85 12.44 13.53
CA GLN A 33 35.34 11.06 13.38
C GLN A 33 34.27 10.15 12.80
N PHE A 34 33.02 10.27 13.28
CA PHE A 34 31.88 9.52 12.77
C PHE A 34 31.62 9.85 11.30
N GLU A 35 31.64 11.14 10.91
CA GLU A 35 31.53 11.59 9.50
C GLU A 35 32.58 10.89 8.63
N LYS A 36 33.86 10.95 9.04
CA LYS A 36 34.95 10.31 8.30
C LYS A 36 34.79 8.80 8.18
N GLN A 37 34.30 8.13 9.23
CA GLN A 37 34.02 6.69 9.20
C GLN A 37 32.89 6.33 8.23
N GLN A 38 31.81 7.13 8.19
CA GLN A 38 30.70 6.89 7.25
C GLN A 38 31.15 7.04 5.80
N ILE A 39 31.97 8.07 5.51
CA ILE A 39 32.55 8.27 4.17
C ILE A 39 33.46 7.09 3.79
N LYS A 40 34.31 6.60 4.71
CA LYS A 40 35.16 5.43 4.47
C LYS A 40 34.37 4.13 4.22
N LYS A 41 33.15 4.02 4.79
CA LYS A 41 32.24 2.88 4.55
C LYS A 41 31.45 2.97 3.23
N GLY A 42 31.79 3.94 2.35
CA GLY A 42 31.16 4.09 1.04
C GLY A 42 29.83 4.84 1.03
N ARG A 43 29.45 5.51 2.13
CA ARG A 43 28.27 6.38 2.14
C ARG A 43 28.53 7.68 1.37
N ASP A 44 27.45 8.21 0.79
CA ASP A 44 27.53 9.49 0.08
C ASP A 44 28.08 10.60 0.98
N ILE A 45 29.10 11.30 0.45
CA ILE A 45 29.83 12.35 1.17
C ILE A 45 28.90 13.50 1.56
N THR A 46 27.96 13.85 0.68
CA THR A 46 27.02 14.95 0.91
C THR A 46 26.10 14.66 2.07
N SER A 47 25.52 13.46 2.11
CA SER A 47 24.63 12.99 3.19
C SER A 47 25.35 12.95 4.54
N ALA A 48 26.57 12.43 4.59
CA ALA A 48 27.37 12.37 5.81
C ALA A 48 27.69 13.77 6.35
N ARG A 49 28.05 14.72 5.49
CA ARG A 49 28.33 16.12 5.86
C ARG A 49 27.08 16.87 6.35
N ILE A 50 25.95 16.69 5.68
CA ILE A 50 24.68 17.33 6.08
C ILE A 50 24.28 16.85 7.48
N MET A 51 24.34 15.55 7.75
CA MET A 51 24.01 14.97 9.05
C MET A 51 24.93 15.52 10.15
N SER A 52 26.22 15.57 9.90
CA SER A 52 27.21 16.15 10.81
C SER A 52 26.90 17.62 11.12
N ARG A 53 26.55 18.42 10.13
CA ARG A 53 26.19 19.84 10.31
C ARG A 53 24.90 20.00 11.14
N ILE A 54 23.86 19.23 10.83
CA ILE A 54 22.60 19.28 11.58
C ILE A 54 22.85 18.99 13.05
N ILE A 55 23.58 17.92 13.37
CA ILE A 55 23.88 17.56 14.77
C ILE A 55 24.65 18.67 15.47
N LYS A 56 25.67 19.29 14.82
CA LYS A 56 26.44 20.40 15.39
C LYS A 56 25.58 21.64 15.64
N ILE A 57 24.69 22.00 14.68
CA ILE A 57 23.77 23.12 14.83
C ILE A 57 22.82 22.87 16.02
N THR A 58 22.26 21.67 16.11
CA THR A 58 21.37 21.30 17.23
C THR A 58 22.07 21.44 18.59
N ILE A 59 23.33 20.98 18.69
CA ILE A 59 24.12 21.14 19.93
C ILE A 59 24.32 22.62 20.25
N ILE A 60 24.67 23.45 19.26
CA ILE A 60 24.85 24.89 19.49
C ILE A 60 23.55 25.52 19.97
N VAL A 61 22.41 25.22 19.34
CA VAL A 61 21.10 25.77 19.74
C VAL A 61 20.77 25.37 21.18
N VAL A 62 20.96 24.09 21.54
CA VAL A 62 20.73 23.61 22.91
C VAL A 62 21.63 24.33 23.91
N LEU A 63 22.91 24.53 23.59
CA LEU A 63 23.84 25.27 24.46
C LEU A 63 23.42 26.74 24.63
N VAL A 64 23.00 27.41 23.56
CA VAL A 64 22.50 28.80 23.62
C VAL A 64 21.26 28.88 24.52
N LEU A 65 20.34 27.94 24.42
CA LEU A 65 19.15 27.88 25.28
C LEU A 65 19.52 27.63 26.76
N LEU A 66 20.46 26.74 27.03
CA LEU A 66 20.87 26.41 28.38
C LEU A 66 21.66 27.54 29.08
N TYR A 67 22.49 28.25 28.34
CA TYR A 67 23.34 29.32 28.89
C TYR A 67 22.77 30.72 28.68
N GLY A 68 21.67 30.88 27.92
CA GLY A 68 21.12 32.18 27.60
C GLY A 68 20.72 33.02 28.79
N GLU A 69 20.24 32.39 29.87
CA GLU A 69 19.91 33.06 31.13
C GLU A 69 21.13 33.74 31.75
N HIS A 70 22.29 33.07 31.71
CA HIS A 70 23.56 33.64 32.24
C HIS A 70 24.08 34.83 31.42
N PHE A 71 23.64 34.94 30.16
CA PHE A 71 23.91 36.09 29.27
C PHE A 71 22.85 37.20 29.33
N GLY A 72 21.96 37.15 30.34
CA GLY A 72 20.93 38.19 30.57
C GLY A 72 19.68 38.03 29.73
N MET A 73 19.52 36.91 29.04
CA MET A 73 18.26 36.61 28.35
C MET A 73 17.19 36.21 29.37
N SER A 74 15.96 36.70 29.23
CA SER A 74 14.88 36.29 30.13
C SER A 74 14.51 34.82 29.88
N LEU A 75 14.37 34.06 30.96
CA LEU A 75 13.96 32.63 30.87
C LEU A 75 12.66 32.46 30.11
N SER A 76 11.70 33.36 30.33
CA SER A 76 10.42 33.37 29.59
C SER A 76 10.61 33.60 28.09
N GLY A 77 11.53 34.50 27.70
CA GLY A 77 11.88 34.73 26.31
C GLY A 77 12.52 33.47 25.64
N LEU A 78 13.45 32.83 26.37
CA LEU A 78 14.09 31.60 25.90
C LEU A 78 13.07 30.44 25.74
N LEU A 79 12.18 30.27 26.71
CA LEU A 79 11.13 29.24 26.65
C LEU A 79 10.12 29.53 25.52
N THR A 80 9.73 30.79 25.35
CA THR A 80 8.83 31.19 24.25
C THR A 80 9.47 30.95 22.89
N PHE A 81 10.70 31.41 22.71
CA PHE A 81 11.44 31.21 21.44
C PHE A 81 11.70 29.73 21.15
N GLY A 82 12.15 28.99 22.17
CA GLY A 82 12.36 27.53 22.06
C GLY A 82 11.07 26.77 21.80
N GLY A 83 9.95 27.17 22.43
CA GLY A 83 8.63 26.57 22.23
C GLY A 83 8.08 26.81 20.83
N ILE A 84 8.09 28.07 20.37
CA ILE A 84 7.62 28.42 19.00
C ILE A 84 8.53 27.79 17.94
N GLY A 85 9.86 27.90 18.13
CA GLY A 85 10.84 27.27 17.24
C GLY A 85 10.71 25.75 17.21
N GLY A 86 10.51 25.12 18.36
CA GLY A 86 10.27 23.67 18.49
C GLY A 86 8.99 23.24 17.79
N LEU A 87 7.91 24.02 17.95
CA LEU A 87 6.65 23.77 17.24
C LEU A 87 6.83 23.86 15.72
N ALA A 88 7.52 24.90 15.23
CA ALA A 88 7.79 25.08 13.81
C ALA A 88 8.60 23.90 13.22
N VAL A 89 9.67 23.48 13.93
CA VAL A 89 10.48 22.30 13.53
C VAL A 89 9.68 21.01 13.62
N GLY A 90 8.86 20.84 14.66
CA GLY A 90 7.96 19.68 14.81
C GLY A 90 6.95 19.58 13.68
N MET A 91 6.34 20.70 13.29
CA MET A 91 5.41 20.74 12.14
C MET A 91 6.12 20.46 10.83
N ALA A 92 7.32 20.99 10.61
CA ALA A 92 8.12 20.70 9.41
C ALA A 92 8.57 19.23 9.37
N GLY A 93 8.80 18.58 10.51
CA GLY A 93 9.20 17.17 10.64
C GLY A 93 8.04 16.18 10.74
N LYS A 94 6.77 16.64 10.76
CA LYS A 94 5.59 15.79 10.98
C LYS A 94 5.55 14.58 10.06
N ASP A 95 5.78 14.77 8.76
CA ASP A 95 5.70 13.70 7.77
C ASP A 95 6.81 12.65 7.96
N ILE A 96 8.00 13.07 8.38
CA ILE A 96 9.11 12.16 8.66
C ILE A 96 8.75 11.28 9.87
N LEU A 97 8.25 11.88 10.94
CA LEU A 97 7.81 11.17 12.14
C LEU A 97 6.63 10.24 11.86
N SER A 98 5.64 10.71 11.08
CA SER A 98 4.50 9.89 10.66
C SER A 98 4.96 8.64 9.91
N ASN A 99 5.84 8.78 8.93
CA ASN A 99 6.37 7.65 8.19
C ASN A 99 7.18 6.68 9.06
N PHE A 100 7.97 7.20 9.99
CA PHE A 100 8.76 6.40 10.90
C PHE A 100 7.86 5.57 11.84
N PHE A 101 6.88 6.18 12.49
CA PHE A 101 5.94 5.47 13.35
C PHE A 101 5.08 4.47 12.59
N SER A 102 4.61 4.82 11.38
CA SER A 102 3.89 3.88 10.53
C SER A 102 4.77 2.70 10.12
N GLY A 103 6.05 2.92 9.82
CA GLY A 103 7.01 1.83 9.55
C GLY A 103 7.17 0.88 10.74
N ILE A 104 7.23 1.42 11.96
CA ILE A 104 7.24 0.62 13.20
C ILE A 104 5.95 -0.20 13.32
N MET A 105 4.78 0.41 13.09
CA MET A 105 3.49 -0.28 13.18
C MET A 105 3.36 -1.39 12.13
N LEU A 106 3.81 -1.16 10.90
CA LEU A 106 3.88 -2.22 9.87
C LEU A 106 4.72 -3.42 10.33
N TYR A 107 5.79 -3.17 11.10
CA TYR A 107 6.62 -4.24 11.64
C TYR A 107 5.93 -5.01 12.78
N PHE A 108 5.16 -4.33 13.65
CA PHE A 108 4.46 -4.97 14.78
C PHE A 108 3.18 -5.66 14.33
N ASP A 109 2.30 -4.97 13.63
CA ASP A 109 0.96 -5.46 13.25
C ASP A 109 1.02 -6.44 12.06
N ARG A 110 2.05 -6.35 11.23
CA ARG A 110 2.32 -7.19 10.07
C ARG A 110 1.10 -7.43 9.17
N PRO A 111 0.42 -6.39 8.70
CA PRO A 111 -0.67 -6.56 7.74
C PRO A 111 -0.17 -7.25 6.46
N PHE A 112 1.12 -7.04 6.14
CA PHE A 112 1.85 -7.75 5.10
C PHE A 112 3.32 -7.92 5.50
N SER A 113 4.02 -8.82 4.81
CA SER A 113 5.44 -9.13 5.00
C SER A 113 6.20 -8.98 3.68
N ILE A 114 7.52 -8.95 3.75
CA ILE A 114 8.36 -9.00 2.54
C ILE A 114 8.06 -10.32 1.81
N GLY A 115 7.81 -10.23 0.51
CA GLY A 115 7.38 -11.34 -0.33
C GLY A 115 5.86 -11.45 -0.52
N ASP A 116 5.03 -10.79 0.30
CA ASP A 116 3.58 -10.80 0.12
C ASP A 116 3.18 -9.98 -1.12
N TRP A 117 2.25 -10.50 -1.88
CA TRP A 117 1.51 -9.71 -2.85
C TRP A 117 0.45 -8.90 -2.13
N ILE A 118 0.50 -7.59 -2.27
CA ILE A 118 -0.49 -6.66 -1.72
C ILE A 118 -1.16 -5.84 -2.81
N ARG A 119 -2.37 -5.40 -2.51
CA ARG A 119 -3.16 -4.52 -3.36
C ARG A 119 -3.86 -3.47 -2.52
N SER A 120 -3.90 -2.24 -3.00
CA SER A 120 -4.77 -1.19 -2.45
C SER A 120 -5.64 -0.63 -3.57
N PRO A 121 -6.94 -0.94 -3.59
CA PRO A 121 -7.87 -0.41 -4.59
C PRO A 121 -7.98 1.10 -4.53
N ASP A 122 -7.84 1.71 -3.34
CA ASP A 122 -8.00 3.14 -3.08
C ASP A 122 -6.95 4.00 -3.81
N ARG A 123 -5.77 3.44 -4.07
CA ARG A 123 -4.62 4.17 -4.63
C ARG A 123 -3.99 3.51 -5.85
N ASN A 124 -4.61 2.47 -6.38
CA ASN A 124 -4.08 1.70 -7.50
C ASN A 124 -2.63 1.20 -7.26
N ILE A 125 -2.36 0.79 -6.01
CA ILE A 125 -1.10 0.18 -5.61
C ILE A 125 -1.28 -1.33 -5.70
N GLU A 126 -0.43 -2.01 -6.47
CA GLU A 126 -0.44 -3.46 -6.56
C GLU A 126 0.95 -4.01 -6.90
N GLY A 127 1.35 -5.09 -6.22
CA GLY A 127 2.62 -5.77 -6.48
C GLY A 127 3.12 -6.54 -5.26
N THR A 128 4.34 -7.04 -5.37
CA THR A 128 5.01 -7.80 -4.31
C THR A 128 5.90 -6.89 -3.47
N VAL A 129 5.75 -6.98 -2.14
CA VAL A 129 6.58 -6.22 -1.19
C VAL A 129 8.02 -6.74 -1.27
N SER A 130 8.95 -5.92 -1.71
CA SER A 130 10.38 -6.28 -1.81
C SER A 130 11.20 -5.81 -0.61
N GLU A 131 10.81 -4.70 0.02
CA GLU A 131 11.52 -4.15 1.18
C GLU A 131 10.58 -3.27 2.02
N ILE A 132 10.70 -3.34 3.34
CA ILE A 132 10.03 -2.44 4.28
C ILE A 132 11.12 -1.63 4.98
N GLY A 133 11.29 -0.39 4.56
CA GLY A 133 12.24 0.53 5.15
C GLY A 133 11.61 1.32 6.31
N TRP A 134 12.43 2.10 7.02
CA TRP A 134 11.97 2.92 8.15
C TRP A 134 11.01 4.06 7.74
N ARG A 135 11.05 4.51 6.49
CA ARG A 135 10.22 5.61 5.96
C ARG A 135 9.36 5.21 4.78
N ILE A 136 9.87 4.31 3.95
CA ILE A 136 9.23 3.89 2.69
C ILE A 136 9.23 2.38 2.58
N THR A 137 8.17 1.84 2.03
CA THR A 137 8.06 0.45 1.59
C THR A 137 8.26 0.40 0.07
N LYS A 138 9.11 -0.51 -0.39
CA LYS A 138 9.34 -0.77 -1.81
C LYS A 138 8.51 -1.97 -2.25
N ILE A 139 7.74 -1.78 -3.31
CA ILE A 139 6.90 -2.80 -3.95
C ILE A 139 7.41 -3.00 -5.37
N THR A 140 7.52 -4.24 -5.80
CA THR A 140 7.77 -4.58 -7.20
C THR A 140 6.43 -4.84 -7.88
N THR A 141 6.05 -3.99 -8.83
CA THR A 141 4.81 -4.17 -9.61
C THR A 141 4.91 -5.37 -10.53
N PHE A 142 3.80 -5.84 -11.07
CA PHE A 142 3.80 -6.96 -12.03
C PHE A 142 4.55 -6.66 -13.34
N ASP A 143 4.74 -5.38 -13.68
CA ASP A 143 5.61 -4.94 -14.79
C ASP A 143 7.09 -4.87 -14.39
N ASN A 144 7.49 -5.44 -13.24
CA ASN A 144 8.85 -5.39 -12.70
C ASN A 144 9.39 -3.98 -12.41
N ARG A 145 8.50 -3.00 -12.19
CA ARG A 145 8.89 -1.64 -11.83
C ARG A 145 8.92 -1.47 -10.31
N PRO A 146 9.94 -0.83 -9.73
CA PRO A 146 9.93 -0.49 -8.31
C PRO A 146 8.94 0.66 -8.05
N LEU A 147 8.01 0.43 -7.13
CA LEU A 147 7.09 1.43 -6.60
C LEU A 147 7.48 1.74 -5.16
N TYR A 148 7.73 3.01 -4.87
CA TYR A 148 8.12 3.48 -3.54
C TYR A 148 6.92 4.15 -2.87
N VAL A 149 6.45 3.55 -1.79
CA VAL A 149 5.26 4.00 -1.05
C VAL A 149 5.67 4.49 0.33
N PRO A 150 5.35 5.75 0.71
CA PRO A 150 5.56 6.23 2.07
C PRO A 150 4.78 5.37 3.07
N ASN A 151 5.43 4.98 4.19
CA ASN A 151 4.80 4.09 5.18
C ASN A 151 3.53 4.69 5.79
N SER A 152 3.50 6.02 5.98
CA SER A 152 2.34 6.73 6.51
C SER A 152 1.08 6.59 5.64
N LEU A 153 1.24 6.30 4.36
CA LEU A 153 0.12 6.08 3.45
C LEU A 153 -0.68 4.84 3.86
N PHE A 154 -0.01 3.77 4.28
CA PHE A 154 -0.65 2.52 4.70
C PHE A 154 -1.54 2.66 5.94
N SER A 155 -1.37 3.73 6.73
CA SER A 155 -2.23 4.03 7.88
C SER A 155 -3.58 4.65 7.47
N SER A 156 -3.76 5.05 6.20
CA SER A 156 -4.93 5.79 5.72
C SER A 156 -5.64 5.15 4.53
N ILE A 157 -5.13 4.01 4.03
CA ILE A 157 -5.70 3.29 2.89
C ILE A 157 -6.11 1.87 3.28
N SER A 158 -7.03 1.29 2.52
CA SER A 158 -7.35 -0.14 2.61
C SER A 158 -6.23 -0.95 1.95
N VAL A 159 -5.78 -2.01 2.63
CA VAL A 159 -4.79 -2.94 2.09
C VAL A 159 -5.36 -4.34 2.06
N GLU A 160 -5.51 -4.88 0.87
CA GLU A 160 -5.78 -6.30 0.64
C GLU A 160 -4.44 -7.06 0.57
N ASN A 161 -4.42 -8.28 1.09
CA ASN A 161 -3.25 -9.16 0.99
C ASN A 161 -3.59 -10.44 0.23
N PRO A 162 -3.62 -10.41 -1.12
CA PRO A 162 -3.84 -11.60 -1.92
C PRO A 162 -2.74 -12.66 -1.74
N GLY A 163 -1.54 -12.29 -1.25
CA GLY A 163 -0.49 -13.24 -0.90
C GLY A 163 -0.87 -14.21 0.22
N ARG A 164 -1.87 -13.86 1.05
CA ARG A 164 -2.41 -14.68 2.14
C ARG A 164 -3.78 -15.28 1.86
N MET A 165 -4.25 -15.22 0.59
CA MET A 165 -5.52 -15.85 0.23
C MET A 165 -5.43 -17.38 0.41
N THR A 166 -6.52 -17.99 0.82
CA THR A 166 -6.63 -19.45 0.97
C THR A 166 -7.16 -20.15 -0.28
N ASN A 167 -7.95 -19.43 -1.06
CA ASN A 167 -8.62 -19.92 -2.26
C ASN A 167 -8.71 -18.80 -3.30
N ARG A 168 -8.76 -19.14 -4.58
CA ARG A 168 -9.09 -18.17 -5.63
C ARG A 168 -10.52 -18.34 -6.11
N ARG A 169 -11.20 -17.22 -6.26
CA ARG A 169 -12.58 -17.19 -6.74
C ARG A 169 -12.64 -17.29 -8.25
N ILE A 170 -13.56 -18.13 -8.74
CA ILE A 170 -14.08 -18.09 -10.11
C ILE A 170 -15.47 -17.46 -10.03
N THR A 171 -15.68 -16.36 -10.72
CA THR A 171 -16.98 -15.72 -10.85
C THR A 171 -17.21 -15.37 -12.30
N THR A 172 -18.34 -15.80 -12.86
CA THR A 172 -18.73 -15.51 -14.23
C THR A 172 -20.23 -15.49 -14.36
N THR A 173 -20.71 -14.89 -15.44
CA THR A 173 -22.11 -14.89 -15.83
C THR A 173 -22.22 -15.54 -17.20
N ILE A 174 -23.14 -16.51 -17.31
CA ILE A 174 -23.45 -17.20 -18.56
C ILE A 174 -24.77 -16.65 -19.05
N GLY A 175 -24.81 -16.10 -20.24
CA GLY A 175 -26.04 -15.62 -20.88
C GLY A 175 -26.58 -16.67 -21.85
N LEU A 176 -27.80 -17.20 -21.60
CA LEU A 176 -28.51 -18.09 -22.50
C LEU A 176 -29.56 -17.31 -23.29
N ARG A 177 -29.92 -17.79 -24.50
CA ARG A 177 -30.97 -17.18 -25.32
C ARG A 177 -32.34 -17.29 -24.63
N TYR A 178 -33.22 -16.34 -24.86
CA TYR A 178 -34.60 -16.37 -24.37
C TYR A 178 -35.40 -17.56 -24.91
N GLU A 179 -35.08 -18.03 -26.15
CA GLU A 179 -35.65 -19.22 -26.76
C GLU A 179 -35.39 -20.48 -25.96
N ASP A 180 -34.31 -20.53 -25.20
CA ASP A 180 -33.91 -21.66 -24.37
C ASP A 180 -34.39 -21.55 -22.92
N ALA A 181 -35.34 -20.66 -22.63
CA ALA A 181 -35.85 -20.41 -21.26
C ALA A 181 -36.30 -21.68 -20.52
N ALA A 182 -36.92 -22.61 -21.20
CA ALA A 182 -37.37 -23.89 -20.64
C ALA A 182 -36.21 -24.79 -20.18
N LYS A 183 -34.97 -24.57 -20.67
CA LYS A 183 -33.78 -25.37 -20.37
C LYS A 183 -32.92 -24.79 -19.24
N VAL A 184 -33.16 -23.53 -18.89
CA VAL A 184 -32.33 -22.80 -17.89
C VAL A 184 -32.22 -23.59 -16.58
N GLY A 185 -33.32 -24.12 -16.06
CA GLY A 185 -33.33 -24.86 -14.80
C GLY A 185 -32.46 -26.12 -14.86
N VAL A 186 -32.55 -26.90 -15.93
CA VAL A 186 -31.76 -28.13 -16.13
C VAL A 186 -30.28 -27.80 -16.29
N ILE A 187 -29.94 -26.75 -17.03
CA ILE A 187 -28.55 -26.30 -17.22
C ILE A 187 -27.94 -25.81 -15.90
N VAL A 188 -28.69 -25.08 -15.09
CA VAL A 188 -28.23 -24.62 -13.76
C VAL A 188 -27.87 -25.83 -12.88
N GLU A 189 -28.72 -26.86 -12.83
CA GLU A 189 -28.44 -28.08 -12.06
C GLU A 189 -27.25 -28.85 -12.62
N ALA A 190 -27.15 -29.01 -13.92
CA ALA A 190 -26.02 -29.71 -14.55
C ALA A 190 -24.68 -29.01 -14.30
N VAL A 191 -24.64 -27.66 -14.41
CA VAL A 191 -23.44 -26.88 -14.09
C VAL A 191 -23.11 -26.99 -12.59
N ARG A 192 -24.10 -26.95 -11.71
CA ARG A 192 -23.91 -27.12 -10.27
C ARG A 192 -23.32 -28.49 -9.93
N GLU A 193 -23.85 -29.56 -10.50
CA GLU A 193 -23.33 -30.92 -10.30
C GLU A 193 -21.93 -31.11 -10.89
N MET A 194 -21.66 -30.53 -12.06
CA MET A 194 -20.31 -30.53 -12.63
C MET A 194 -19.32 -29.88 -11.69
N LEU A 195 -19.63 -28.71 -11.12
CA LEU A 195 -18.75 -27.98 -10.18
C LEU A 195 -18.58 -28.71 -8.85
N LYS A 196 -19.63 -29.42 -8.33
CA LYS A 196 -19.51 -30.23 -7.12
C LYS A 196 -18.55 -31.40 -7.30
N ASN A 197 -18.51 -31.98 -8.50
CA ASN A 197 -17.63 -33.12 -8.82
C ASN A 197 -16.28 -32.70 -9.40
N HIS A 198 -16.03 -31.39 -9.55
CA HIS A 198 -14.83 -30.90 -10.18
C HIS A 198 -13.60 -30.98 -9.25
N PRO A 199 -12.48 -31.63 -9.65
CA PRO A 199 -11.36 -31.89 -8.75
C PRO A 199 -10.66 -30.61 -8.26
N ALA A 200 -10.62 -29.54 -9.07
CA ALA A 200 -9.97 -28.28 -8.72
C ALA A 200 -10.83 -27.36 -7.85
N ILE A 201 -12.15 -27.62 -7.69
CA ILE A 201 -13.04 -26.79 -6.91
C ILE A 201 -13.07 -27.23 -5.44
N ASP A 202 -12.97 -26.30 -4.53
CA ASP A 202 -13.05 -26.57 -3.09
C ASP A 202 -14.51 -26.60 -2.62
N GLN A 203 -14.98 -27.80 -2.30
CA GLN A 203 -16.36 -28.04 -1.88
C GLN A 203 -16.68 -27.52 -0.46
N ARG A 204 -15.66 -27.12 0.31
CA ARG A 204 -15.84 -26.52 1.65
C ARG A 204 -16.17 -25.03 1.57
N GLN A 205 -15.96 -24.45 0.40
CA GLN A 205 -16.22 -23.04 0.12
C GLN A 205 -17.60 -22.86 -0.53
N THR A 206 -18.08 -21.61 -0.54
CA THR A 206 -19.34 -21.26 -1.18
C THR A 206 -19.33 -21.62 -2.67
N LEU A 207 -20.33 -22.39 -3.10
CA LEU A 207 -20.59 -22.75 -4.48
C LEU A 207 -22.03 -22.36 -4.82
N LEU A 208 -22.18 -21.42 -5.76
CA LEU A 208 -23.48 -20.90 -6.17
C LEU A 208 -23.60 -20.97 -7.71
N VAL A 209 -24.69 -21.53 -8.18
CA VAL A 209 -25.08 -21.49 -9.59
C VAL A 209 -26.57 -21.18 -9.62
N TYR A 210 -26.94 -20.00 -10.07
CA TYR A 210 -28.32 -19.55 -10.08
C TYR A 210 -28.63 -18.70 -11.30
N PHE A 211 -29.83 -18.87 -11.86
CA PHE A 211 -30.42 -17.88 -12.73
C PHE A 211 -30.77 -16.65 -11.89
N ASN A 212 -30.16 -15.51 -12.18
CA ASN A 212 -30.25 -14.33 -11.32
C ASN A 212 -30.70 -13.05 -12.01
N GLN A 213 -30.75 -13.04 -13.37
CA GLN A 213 -31.09 -11.82 -14.07
C GLN A 213 -31.68 -12.08 -15.46
N PHE A 214 -32.77 -11.36 -15.77
CA PHE A 214 -33.24 -11.15 -17.15
C PHE A 214 -32.49 -9.92 -17.71
N ALA A 215 -31.65 -10.12 -18.71
CA ALA A 215 -30.92 -9.04 -19.40
C ALA A 215 -31.59 -8.75 -20.77
N ASP A 216 -31.12 -7.70 -21.45
CA ASP A 216 -31.75 -7.20 -22.68
C ASP A 216 -31.82 -8.27 -23.80
N SER A 217 -30.84 -9.15 -23.88
CA SER A 217 -30.75 -10.19 -24.90
C SER A 217 -30.43 -11.57 -24.33
N SER A 218 -30.37 -11.74 -23.01
CA SER A 218 -29.95 -13.01 -22.37
C SER A 218 -30.64 -13.30 -21.08
N LEU A 219 -30.71 -14.58 -20.75
CA LEU A 219 -31.06 -15.12 -19.45
C LEU A 219 -29.75 -15.43 -18.69
N ASN A 220 -29.43 -14.66 -17.67
CA ASN A 220 -28.13 -14.69 -17.04
C ASN A 220 -28.10 -15.69 -15.87
N ILE A 221 -27.17 -16.63 -15.95
CA ILE A 221 -26.86 -17.59 -14.90
C ILE A 221 -25.54 -17.15 -14.23
N MET A 222 -25.58 -16.83 -12.96
CA MET A 222 -24.40 -16.55 -12.15
C MET A 222 -23.73 -17.87 -11.73
N VAL A 223 -22.42 -17.93 -11.94
CA VAL A 223 -21.55 -19.00 -11.40
C VAL A 223 -20.56 -18.36 -10.45
N TYR A 224 -20.46 -18.92 -9.25
CA TYR A 224 -19.59 -18.45 -8.19
C TYR A 224 -19.04 -19.64 -7.43
N CYS A 225 -17.73 -19.83 -7.46
CA CYS A 225 -17.06 -20.93 -6.76
C CYS A 225 -15.60 -20.58 -6.46
N PHE A 226 -14.93 -21.43 -5.68
CA PHE A 226 -13.55 -21.25 -5.29
C PHE A 226 -12.71 -22.45 -5.67
N THR A 227 -11.48 -22.20 -6.15
CA THR A 227 -10.49 -23.24 -6.42
C THR A 227 -9.74 -23.62 -5.15
N LYS A 228 -9.18 -24.84 -5.12
CA LYS A 228 -8.30 -25.29 -4.04
C LYS A 228 -6.93 -24.62 -4.08
N THR A 229 -6.49 -24.22 -5.28
CA THR A 229 -5.19 -23.59 -5.51
C THR A 229 -5.26 -22.07 -5.45
N THR A 230 -4.19 -21.44 -4.99
CA THR A 230 -3.96 -20.00 -5.07
C THR A 230 -2.97 -19.61 -6.15
N VAL A 231 -2.27 -20.59 -6.74
CA VAL A 231 -1.29 -20.38 -7.82
C VAL A 231 -2.00 -19.89 -9.07
N TRP A 232 -1.57 -18.75 -9.62
CA TRP A 232 -2.28 -18.07 -10.70
C TRP A 232 -2.41 -18.91 -11.96
N ALA A 233 -1.34 -19.58 -12.40
CA ALA A 233 -1.37 -20.41 -13.59
C ALA A 233 -2.30 -21.61 -13.44
N GLU A 234 -2.29 -22.27 -12.29
CA GLU A 234 -3.17 -23.39 -11.98
C GLU A 234 -4.64 -22.95 -11.89
N TRP A 235 -4.88 -21.76 -11.32
CA TRP A 235 -6.21 -21.17 -11.25
C TRP A 235 -6.75 -20.87 -12.65
N LEU A 236 -5.92 -20.30 -13.56
CA LEU A 236 -6.33 -20.07 -14.95
C LEU A 236 -6.65 -21.38 -15.66
N ALA A 237 -5.85 -22.42 -15.45
CA ALA A 237 -6.13 -23.74 -16.03
C ALA A 237 -7.44 -24.33 -15.50
N ALA A 238 -7.69 -24.23 -14.19
CA ALA A 238 -8.95 -24.67 -13.59
C ALA A 238 -10.16 -23.85 -14.09
N GLN A 239 -10.01 -22.55 -14.26
CA GLN A 239 -11.03 -21.68 -14.80
C GLN A 239 -11.36 -22.04 -16.24
N GLN A 240 -10.34 -22.24 -17.07
CA GLN A 240 -10.53 -22.67 -18.45
C GLN A 240 -11.26 -24.01 -18.54
N ASP A 241 -10.89 -25.01 -17.75
CA ASP A 241 -11.53 -26.32 -17.72
C ASP A 241 -13.01 -26.21 -17.32
N VAL A 242 -13.30 -25.40 -16.29
CA VAL A 242 -14.69 -25.11 -15.88
C VAL A 242 -15.48 -24.44 -17.03
N TYR A 243 -14.91 -23.48 -17.72
CA TYR A 243 -15.60 -22.78 -18.82
C TYR A 243 -15.87 -23.68 -20.02
N LEU A 244 -14.92 -24.54 -20.39
CA LEU A 244 -15.12 -25.52 -21.46
C LEU A 244 -16.22 -26.52 -21.12
N LYS A 245 -16.24 -27.05 -19.89
CA LYS A 245 -17.30 -27.94 -19.42
C LYS A 245 -18.67 -27.28 -19.39
N ILE A 246 -18.74 -25.99 -19.07
CA ILE A 246 -19.98 -25.20 -19.16
C ILE A 246 -20.48 -25.12 -20.60
N ILE A 247 -19.57 -24.88 -21.56
CA ILE A 247 -19.92 -24.86 -22.98
C ILE A 247 -20.50 -26.21 -23.41
N ASP A 248 -19.84 -27.31 -23.07
CA ASP A 248 -20.30 -28.65 -23.38
C ASP A 248 -21.69 -28.94 -22.76
N ILE A 249 -21.94 -28.54 -21.52
CA ILE A 249 -23.23 -28.70 -20.85
C ILE A 249 -24.32 -27.91 -21.58
N VAL A 250 -24.08 -26.65 -21.93
CA VAL A 250 -25.07 -25.81 -22.64
C VAL A 250 -25.41 -26.44 -23.98
N GLN A 251 -24.42 -26.85 -24.78
CA GLN A 251 -24.61 -27.45 -26.08
C GLN A 251 -25.28 -28.82 -26.01
N SER A 252 -24.90 -29.67 -25.05
CA SER A 252 -25.49 -31.02 -24.88
C SER A 252 -27.00 -30.97 -24.54
N HIS A 253 -27.46 -29.88 -23.91
CA HIS A 253 -28.89 -29.66 -23.69
C HIS A 253 -29.61 -28.97 -24.85
N GLY A 254 -28.90 -28.77 -25.99
CA GLY A 254 -29.46 -28.13 -27.18
C GLY A 254 -29.77 -26.65 -26.98
N ALA A 255 -29.12 -26.01 -25.99
CA ALA A 255 -29.17 -24.56 -25.76
C ALA A 255 -27.94 -23.88 -26.37
N ASP A 256 -28.01 -22.57 -26.47
CA ASP A 256 -26.93 -21.77 -27.03
C ASP A 256 -26.73 -20.48 -26.24
N PHE A 257 -25.55 -19.93 -26.36
CA PHE A 257 -25.22 -18.62 -25.74
C PHE A 257 -25.94 -17.50 -26.46
N ALA A 258 -26.35 -16.50 -25.68
CA ALA A 258 -27.00 -15.33 -26.24
C ALA A 258 -26.00 -14.40 -26.96
N PHE A 259 -26.38 -13.95 -28.13
CA PHE A 259 -25.73 -12.84 -28.81
C PHE A 259 -26.57 -11.57 -28.65
N PRO A 260 -25.96 -10.36 -28.72
CA PRO A 260 -26.72 -9.13 -28.78
C PRO A 260 -27.74 -9.20 -29.93
N SER A 261 -29.03 -9.13 -29.59
CA SER A 261 -30.12 -9.29 -30.56
C SER A 261 -30.90 -7.98 -30.67
N GLN A 262 -31.27 -7.61 -31.89
CA GLN A 262 -32.12 -6.46 -32.20
C GLN A 262 -33.23 -6.87 -33.17
N THR A 263 -34.45 -6.41 -32.92
CA THR A 263 -35.53 -6.56 -33.86
C THR A 263 -35.59 -5.33 -34.77
N LEU A 264 -35.40 -5.52 -36.05
CA LEU A 264 -35.52 -4.46 -37.05
C LEU A 264 -36.89 -4.53 -37.69
N TYR A 265 -37.69 -3.49 -37.52
CA TYR A 265 -38.93 -3.29 -38.27
C TYR A 265 -38.56 -2.56 -39.57
N MET A 266 -38.58 -3.25 -40.69
CA MET A 266 -38.38 -2.64 -42.00
C MET A 266 -39.74 -2.35 -42.61
N ASP A 267 -40.13 -1.08 -42.74
CA ASP A 267 -41.24 -0.71 -43.63
C ASP A 267 -40.82 -1.02 -45.05
N ASN A 268 -41.77 -1.62 -45.84
CA ASN A 268 -41.53 -1.92 -47.23
C ASN A 268 -41.22 -0.61 -47.99
N ILE A 269 -39.92 -0.34 -48.16
CA ILE A 269 -39.49 0.73 -49.07
C ILE A 269 -39.80 0.23 -50.48
N THR A 270 -40.93 0.60 -50.99
CA THR A 270 -41.23 0.46 -52.43
C THR A 270 -40.13 1.23 -53.17
N PRO A 271 -39.37 0.60 -54.10
CA PRO A 271 -38.33 1.33 -54.81
C PRO A 271 -39.07 2.45 -55.61
N PRO A 272 -38.47 3.65 -55.68
CA PRO A 272 -39.09 4.73 -56.48
C PRO A 272 -39.32 4.23 -57.90
N ASP A 273 -40.56 4.39 -58.32
CA ASP A 273 -40.99 4.08 -59.69
C ASP A 273 -40.01 4.75 -60.66
N GLN A 274 -39.28 3.94 -61.43
CA GLN A 274 -38.43 4.43 -62.48
C GLN A 274 -39.40 4.78 -63.63
N GLY A 275 -39.98 5.99 -63.51
CA GLY A 275 -40.83 6.57 -64.58
C GLY A 275 -40.10 6.57 -65.95
N ARG A 276 -40.69 5.94 -66.87
CA ARG A 276 -40.36 6.00 -68.30
C ARG A 276 -40.42 7.42 -68.84
#